data_a5603ff3b9d5e2d213d0d8e436ade91b
#
_entry.id   a5603ff3b9d5e2d213d0d8e436ade91b
#
_cell.length_a   1.000
_cell.length_b   1.000
_cell.length_c   1.000
_cell.angle_alpha   90.00
_cell.angle_beta   90.00
_cell.angle_gamma   90.00
#
_symmetry.space_group_name_H-M   'P 1'
#
loop_
_entity.id
_entity.type
_entity.pdbx_description
1 polymer ?
#
loop_
_entity_poly.entity_id
_entity_poly.type
_entity_poly.pdbx_seq_one_letter_code
_entity_poly.pdbx_strand_id
1 'polypeptide(L)'
;MAKIDPDVEAIKETQKRLNRLNEEEVSETSKAEYLELSKKMDELLQKQENYWAQQSRVSWMKHGDKNTNFFHSKATQRRRKNHIRGIKNAQGQWVEEIEDLVEVASYYFHTLFHARAGDQMEECLNAILSRVTEDMMVVLSSEFTTEEVKVALFQMGPSKAPGPDGMNALFYQKFWHIMGDDVVFAMLAFLNNGNMLPEINHTNIVLIPKVKVPKKMSDFRPISLCNVIYKIIFKVLANRLKQVLLHIISPTQSAFVLGRLITDNALVAYETLHTMHARKKGKKGTLALKLDINKAYDHVEW
;
A
#
# COMPACT_ATOMS: atom_id res chain seq x y z
N MET A 1 -1.23 19.18 11.50
CA MET A 1 -1.90 18.94 12.79
C MET A 1 -1.23 17.78 13.51
N ALA A 2 -0.72 17.98 14.71
CA ALA A 2 -0.24 16.89 15.56
C ALA A 2 -1.48 16.06 15.95
N LYS A 3 -1.61 14.83 15.44
CA LYS A 3 -2.61 13.90 15.96
C LYS A 3 -2.25 13.64 17.42
N ILE A 4 -3.11 14.11 18.33
CA ILE A 4 -3.03 13.81 19.76
C ILE A 4 -3.11 12.31 19.90
N ASP A 5 -2.23 11.75 20.73
CA ASP A 5 -2.25 10.34 21.12
C ASP A 5 -3.65 10.02 21.68
N PRO A 6 -4.39 9.08 21.10
CA PRO A 6 -5.72 8.76 21.61
C PRO A 6 -5.60 8.24 23.05
N ASP A 7 -6.51 8.69 23.89
CA ASP A 7 -6.71 8.18 25.25
C ASP A 7 -5.63 8.58 26.30
N VAL A 8 -4.65 9.45 26.00
CA VAL A 8 -3.63 9.88 27.00
C VAL A 8 -4.27 10.51 28.24
N GLU A 9 -5.32 11.29 28.06
CA GLU A 9 -6.02 11.94 29.15
C GLU A 9 -6.83 10.93 29.97
N ALA A 10 -7.52 10.00 29.30
CA ALA A 10 -8.23 8.92 29.96
C ALA A 10 -7.29 7.98 30.75
N ILE A 11 -6.11 7.68 30.21
CA ILE A 11 -5.06 6.90 30.89
C ILE A 11 -4.59 7.62 32.16
N LYS A 12 -4.33 8.91 32.08
CA LYS A 12 -3.90 9.72 33.23
C LYS A 12 -4.96 9.81 34.32
N GLU A 13 -6.22 10.01 33.94
CA GLU A 13 -7.34 10.04 34.89
C GLU A 13 -7.55 8.69 35.59
N THR A 14 -7.55 7.61 34.80
CA THR A 14 -7.71 6.25 35.34
C THR A 14 -6.54 5.92 36.28
N GLN A 15 -5.30 6.26 35.92
CA GLN A 15 -4.14 6.07 36.79
C GLN A 15 -4.24 6.86 38.10
N LYS A 16 -4.68 8.13 38.00
CA LYS A 16 -4.87 8.97 39.17
C LYS A 16 -5.93 8.42 40.12
N ARG A 17 -7.01 7.84 39.58
CA ARG A 17 -8.06 7.21 40.40
C ARG A 17 -7.58 5.91 41.04
N LEU A 18 -6.86 5.07 40.27
CA LEU A 18 -6.24 3.86 40.83
C LEU A 18 -5.27 4.15 41.98
N ASN A 19 -4.43 5.20 41.81
CA ASN A 19 -3.51 5.60 42.88
C ASN A 19 -4.22 6.07 44.14
N ARG A 20 -5.32 6.81 44.01
CA ARG A 20 -6.16 7.21 45.18
C ARG A 20 -6.75 6.03 45.89
N LEU A 21 -7.31 5.05 45.14
CA LEU A 21 -7.90 3.83 45.74
C LEU A 21 -6.84 2.98 46.45
N ASN A 22 -5.58 3.04 46.08
CA ASN A 22 -4.47 2.38 46.76
C ASN A 22 -4.10 3.05 48.11
N GLU A 23 -4.46 4.34 48.27
CA GLU A 23 -4.21 5.12 49.51
C GLU A 23 -5.42 5.08 50.47
N GLU A 24 -6.62 4.68 49.97
CA GLU A 24 -7.85 4.58 50.76
C GLU A 24 -7.92 3.25 51.55
N GLU A 25 -8.67 3.24 52.66
CA GLU A 25 -8.91 2.00 53.44
C GLU A 25 -9.65 0.94 52.58
N VAL A 26 -9.20 -0.28 52.71
CA VAL A 26 -9.68 -1.42 51.92
C VAL A 26 -11.10 -1.81 52.33
N SER A 27 -12.09 -1.43 51.49
CA SER A 27 -13.47 -1.90 51.59
C SER A 27 -13.80 -2.83 50.38
N GLU A 28 -14.89 -3.60 50.48
CA GLU A 28 -15.34 -4.45 49.38
C GLU A 28 -15.71 -3.62 48.13
N THR A 29 -16.28 -2.43 48.34
CA THR A 29 -16.60 -1.48 47.25
C THR A 29 -15.37 -0.91 46.58
N SER A 30 -14.33 -0.53 47.36
CA SER A 30 -13.07 -0.04 46.80
C SER A 30 -12.30 -1.13 46.04
N LYS A 31 -12.41 -2.40 46.43
CA LYS A 31 -11.85 -3.53 45.67
C LYS A 31 -12.56 -3.74 44.33
N ALA A 32 -13.88 -3.66 44.29
CA ALA A 32 -14.66 -3.81 43.08
C ALA A 32 -14.34 -2.68 42.07
N GLU A 33 -14.31 -1.42 42.56
CA GLU A 33 -13.93 -0.26 41.76
C GLU A 33 -12.49 -0.36 41.22
N TYR A 34 -11.55 -0.83 42.05
CA TYR A 34 -10.17 -1.04 41.64
C TYR A 34 -10.03 -2.06 40.48
N LEU A 35 -10.74 -3.19 40.56
CA LEU A 35 -10.75 -4.22 39.51
C LEU A 35 -11.34 -3.71 38.21
N GLU A 36 -12.41 -2.93 38.27
CA GLU A 36 -13.05 -2.34 37.10
C GLU A 36 -12.11 -1.31 36.43
N LEU A 37 -11.51 -0.42 37.23
CA LEU A 37 -10.56 0.58 36.73
C LEU A 37 -9.27 -0.06 36.21
N SER A 38 -8.79 -1.14 36.83
CA SER A 38 -7.64 -1.90 36.36
C SER A 38 -7.91 -2.51 34.98
N LYS A 39 -9.09 -3.12 34.81
CA LYS A 39 -9.50 -3.64 33.48
C LYS A 39 -9.63 -2.54 32.44
N LYS A 40 -10.22 -1.41 32.80
CA LYS A 40 -10.30 -0.23 31.92
C LYS A 40 -8.91 0.30 31.54
N MET A 41 -7.96 0.31 32.49
CA MET A 41 -6.57 0.69 32.24
C MET A 41 -5.90 -0.23 31.23
N ASP A 42 -6.06 -1.56 31.39
CA ASP A 42 -5.52 -2.53 30.44
C ASP A 42 -6.09 -2.36 29.04
N GLU A 43 -7.38 -2.08 28.90
CA GLU A 43 -8.02 -1.79 27.62
C GLU A 43 -7.47 -0.53 26.96
N LEU A 44 -7.28 0.55 27.73
CA LEU A 44 -6.72 1.81 27.24
C LEU A 44 -5.26 1.65 26.80
N LEU A 45 -4.44 0.96 27.59
CA LEU A 45 -3.05 0.66 27.26
C LEU A 45 -2.94 -0.22 26.02
N GLN A 46 -3.83 -1.22 25.86
CA GLN A 46 -3.87 -2.07 24.67
C GLN A 46 -4.26 -1.27 23.42
N LYS A 47 -5.19 -0.33 23.52
CA LYS A 47 -5.55 0.58 22.41
C LYS A 47 -4.38 1.46 22.02
N GLN A 48 -3.67 2.03 23.01
CA GLN A 48 -2.50 2.86 22.77
C GLN A 48 -1.37 2.06 22.12
N GLU A 49 -1.08 0.86 22.60
CA GLU A 49 -0.08 -0.03 22.00
C GLU A 49 -0.43 -0.34 20.53
N ASN A 50 -1.68 -0.74 20.26
CA ASN A 50 -2.14 -1.05 18.91
C ASN A 50 -1.98 0.16 17.96
N TYR A 51 -2.31 1.37 18.45
CA TYR A 51 -2.16 2.61 17.69
C TYR A 51 -0.70 2.85 17.32
N TRP A 52 0.22 2.79 18.29
CA TRP A 52 1.64 3.06 18.04
C TRP A 52 2.33 1.94 17.24
N ALA A 53 1.96 0.69 17.46
CA ALA A 53 2.41 -0.43 16.63
C ALA A 53 2.02 -0.22 15.17
N GLN A 54 0.77 0.21 14.91
CA GLN A 54 0.30 0.52 13.56
C GLN A 54 1.07 1.71 12.94
N GLN A 55 1.31 2.78 13.70
CA GLN A 55 2.07 3.95 13.22
C GLN A 55 3.53 3.63 12.95
N SER A 56 4.14 2.78 13.74
CA SER A 56 5.54 2.35 13.58
C SER A 56 5.78 1.50 12.34
N ARG A 57 4.75 0.77 11.87
CA ARG A 57 4.84 -0.22 10.78
C ARG A 57 5.85 -1.34 11.03
N VAL A 58 6.11 -1.66 12.28
CA VAL A 58 6.97 -2.77 12.67
C VAL A 58 6.13 -4.04 12.77
N SER A 59 6.32 -4.98 11.84
CA SER A 59 5.51 -6.21 11.74
C SER A 59 6.14 -7.44 12.41
N TRP A 60 7.45 -7.43 12.64
CA TRP A 60 8.19 -8.57 13.19
C TRP A 60 8.02 -8.74 14.71
N MET A 61 7.57 -7.69 15.40
CA MET A 61 7.37 -7.66 16.86
C MET A 61 5.91 -7.98 17.23
N LYS A 62 5.36 -9.06 16.68
CA LYS A 62 3.94 -9.43 16.91
C LYS A 62 3.69 -10.08 18.27
N HIS A 63 4.71 -10.62 18.93
CA HIS A 63 4.60 -11.32 20.22
C HIS A 63 5.86 -11.02 21.03
N GLY A 64 5.85 -9.98 21.81
CA GLY A 64 6.97 -9.60 22.65
C GLY A 64 6.60 -8.46 23.59
N ASP A 65 7.53 -8.00 24.40
CA ASP A 65 7.36 -6.93 25.36
C ASP A 65 6.53 -5.77 24.83
N LYS A 66 5.55 -5.33 25.63
CA LYS A 66 4.71 -4.14 25.39
C LYS A 66 5.60 -2.88 25.39
N ASN A 67 6.45 -2.72 24.39
CA ASN A 67 7.42 -1.62 24.32
C ASN A 67 6.86 -0.44 23.53
N THR A 68 5.91 0.27 24.11
CA THR A 68 5.32 1.50 23.54
C THR A 68 6.39 2.53 23.20
N ASN A 69 7.44 2.69 24.01
CA ASN A 69 8.56 3.62 23.76
C ASN A 69 9.28 3.29 22.45
N PHE A 70 9.49 2.02 22.13
CA PHE A 70 10.08 1.60 20.88
C PHE A 70 9.21 2.01 19.68
N PHE A 71 7.90 1.73 19.75
CA PHE A 71 6.97 2.10 18.68
C PHE A 71 6.85 3.61 18.51
N HIS A 72 6.81 4.38 19.60
CA HIS A 72 6.85 5.84 19.58
C HIS A 72 8.12 6.37 18.91
N SER A 73 9.29 5.85 19.29
CA SER A 73 10.57 6.23 18.70
C SER A 73 10.59 5.96 17.19
N LYS A 74 10.16 4.78 16.77
CA LYS A 74 10.11 4.41 15.34
C LYS A 74 9.10 5.25 14.55
N ALA A 75 7.92 5.50 15.09
CA ALA A 75 6.92 6.35 14.46
C ALA A 75 7.42 7.80 14.30
N THR A 76 8.06 8.35 15.35
CA THR A 76 8.65 9.70 15.34
C THR A 76 9.81 9.80 14.34
N GLN A 77 10.71 8.81 14.31
CA GLN A 77 11.80 8.75 13.35
C GLN A 77 11.29 8.70 11.91
N ARG A 78 10.26 7.89 11.67
CA ARG A 78 9.62 7.79 10.36
C ARG A 78 8.96 9.10 9.94
N ARG A 79 8.23 9.75 10.85
CA ARG A 79 7.61 11.07 10.60
C ARG A 79 8.66 12.11 10.23
N ARG A 80 9.77 12.20 10.99
CA ARG A 80 10.88 13.12 10.69
C ARG A 80 11.51 12.83 9.32
N LYS A 81 11.70 11.54 8.99
CA LYS A 81 12.28 11.12 7.71
C LYS A 81 11.38 11.46 6.52
N ASN A 82 10.06 11.34 6.69
CA ASN A 82 9.09 11.55 5.62
C ASN A 82 8.63 13.03 5.52
N HIS A 83 9.05 13.88 6.46
CA HIS A 83 8.71 15.29 6.41
C HIS A 83 9.43 16.00 5.26
N ILE A 84 8.64 16.63 4.40
CA ILE A 84 9.15 17.43 3.28
C ILE A 84 9.41 18.83 3.82
N ARG A 85 10.68 19.22 3.88
CA ARG A 85 11.08 20.55 4.34
C ARG A 85 11.02 21.57 3.21
N GLY A 86 11.30 21.14 2.01
CA GLY A 86 11.32 21.93 0.81
C GLY A 86 11.70 21.07 -0.39
N ILE A 87 11.48 21.59 -1.58
CA ILE A 87 11.86 20.96 -2.85
C ILE A 87 12.31 22.04 -3.85
N LYS A 88 13.01 21.62 -4.89
CA LYS A 88 13.34 22.48 -6.02
C LYS A 88 12.20 22.53 -7.02
N ASN A 89 11.79 23.74 -7.40
CA ASN A 89 10.84 23.97 -8.49
C ASN A 89 11.49 23.68 -9.88
N ALA A 90 10.73 23.90 -10.95
CA ALA A 90 11.20 23.67 -12.33
C ALA A 90 12.41 24.57 -12.70
N GLN A 91 12.55 25.74 -12.08
CA GLN A 91 13.64 26.69 -12.26
C GLN A 91 14.87 26.36 -11.40
N GLY A 92 14.79 25.29 -10.58
CA GLY A 92 15.88 24.87 -9.69
C GLY A 92 15.97 25.65 -8.38
N GLN A 93 15.04 26.56 -8.12
CA GLN A 93 14.93 27.33 -6.87
C GLN A 93 14.36 26.45 -5.76
N TRP A 94 14.86 26.65 -4.55
CA TRP A 94 14.37 25.93 -3.36
C TRP A 94 13.13 26.63 -2.82
N VAL A 95 12.02 25.88 -2.66
CA VAL A 95 10.76 26.37 -2.12
C VAL A 95 10.38 25.57 -0.87
N GLU A 96 9.85 26.26 0.13
CA GLU A 96 9.49 25.71 1.45
C GLU A 96 8.03 25.99 1.84
N GLU A 97 7.43 27.04 1.26
CA GLU A 97 6.04 27.42 1.55
C GLU A 97 5.08 26.34 1.02
N ILE A 98 4.01 26.10 1.78
CA ILE A 98 3.07 25.00 1.49
C ILE A 98 2.41 25.18 0.13
N GLU A 99 2.04 26.40 -0.21
CA GLU A 99 1.39 26.77 -1.46
C GLU A 99 2.30 26.42 -2.65
N ASP A 100 3.57 26.82 -2.58
CA ASP A 100 4.56 26.55 -3.62
C ASP A 100 4.86 25.05 -3.73
N LEU A 101 4.94 24.34 -2.60
CA LEU A 101 5.13 22.88 -2.57
C LEU A 101 3.97 22.15 -3.25
N VAL A 102 2.73 22.59 -3.02
CA VAL A 102 1.53 22.04 -3.65
C VAL A 102 1.54 22.31 -5.15
N GLU A 103 1.90 23.52 -5.58
CA GLU A 103 1.99 23.86 -7.00
C GLU A 103 3.03 23.00 -7.72
N VAL A 104 4.24 22.89 -7.17
CA VAL A 104 5.30 22.04 -7.74
C VAL A 104 4.89 20.57 -7.81
N ALA A 105 4.23 20.05 -6.78
CA ALA A 105 3.75 18.67 -6.75
C ALA A 105 2.65 18.45 -7.78
N SER A 106 1.66 19.36 -7.84
CA SER A 106 0.52 19.26 -8.76
C SER A 106 1.00 19.31 -10.21
N TYR A 107 1.86 20.26 -10.55
CA TYR A 107 2.44 20.35 -11.89
C TYR A 107 3.20 19.07 -12.27
N TYR A 108 4.03 18.56 -11.36
CA TYR A 108 4.81 17.35 -11.60
C TYR A 108 3.93 16.13 -11.86
N PHE A 109 2.90 15.90 -11.04
CA PHE A 109 2.02 14.75 -11.21
C PHE A 109 1.07 14.92 -12.39
N HIS A 110 0.59 16.12 -12.65
CA HIS A 110 -0.19 16.40 -13.86
C HIS A 110 0.62 16.03 -15.11
N THR A 111 1.89 16.45 -15.19
CA THR A 111 2.76 16.12 -16.32
C THR A 111 3.10 14.63 -16.40
N LEU A 112 3.25 13.96 -15.23
CA LEU A 112 3.61 12.56 -15.17
C LEU A 112 2.46 11.64 -15.62
N PHE A 113 1.23 11.98 -15.23
CA PHE A 113 0.04 11.16 -15.50
C PHE A 113 -0.71 11.60 -16.76
N HIS A 114 -0.22 12.62 -17.46
CA HIS A 114 -0.82 13.04 -18.72
C HIS A 114 -0.37 12.10 -19.85
N ALA A 115 -1.34 11.49 -20.55
CA ALA A 115 -1.09 10.64 -21.69
C ALA A 115 -0.44 11.45 -22.82
N ARG A 116 0.57 10.87 -23.47
CA ARG A 116 1.20 11.43 -24.66
C ARG A 116 0.83 10.54 -25.84
N ALA A 117 0.23 11.12 -26.87
CA ALA A 117 -0.04 10.40 -28.11
C ALA A 117 1.26 9.80 -28.66
N GLY A 118 1.32 8.48 -28.77
CA GLY A 118 2.46 7.76 -29.36
C GLY A 118 2.27 7.57 -30.86
N ASP A 119 3.18 8.06 -31.66
CA ASP A 119 3.08 8.02 -33.13
C ASP A 119 3.26 6.61 -33.76
N GLN A 120 3.63 5.58 -32.96
CA GLN A 120 3.96 4.23 -33.45
C GLN A 120 3.25 3.11 -32.68
N MET A 121 2.11 3.39 -32.07
CA MET A 121 1.38 2.40 -31.27
C MET A 121 0.93 1.19 -32.10
N GLU A 122 0.42 1.41 -33.31
CA GLU A 122 -0.04 0.35 -34.21
C GLU A 122 1.08 -0.61 -34.61
N GLU A 123 2.27 -0.09 -34.91
CA GLU A 123 3.42 -0.91 -35.26
C GLU A 123 3.86 -1.80 -34.08
N CYS A 124 3.89 -1.24 -32.87
CA CYS A 124 4.17 -2.02 -31.66
C CYS A 124 3.10 -3.08 -31.38
N LEU A 125 1.83 -2.76 -31.52
CA LEU A 125 0.71 -3.69 -31.29
C LEU A 125 0.72 -4.84 -32.31
N ASN A 126 1.00 -4.56 -33.57
CA ASN A 126 1.09 -5.58 -34.63
C ASN A 126 2.26 -6.54 -34.45
N ALA A 127 3.31 -6.13 -33.72
CA ALA A 127 4.44 -7.00 -33.39
C ALA A 127 4.12 -7.98 -32.22
N ILE A 128 3.02 -7.76 -31.49
CA ILE A 128 2.62 -8.58 -30.35
C ILE A 128 1.58 -9.62 -30.79
N LEU A 129 1.94 -10.90 -30.70
CA LEU A 129 0.98 -11.98 -30.97
C LEU A 129 -0.11 -12.03 -29.89
N SER A 130 -1.37 -12.09 -30.30
CA SER A 130 -2.47 -12.34 -29.38
C SER A 130 -2.30 -13.70 -28.72
N ARG A 131 -2.30 -13.72 -27.38
CA ARG A 131 -2.17 -14.94 -26.57
C ARG A 131 -3.45 -15.25 -25.77
N VAL A 132 -4.42 -14.35 -25.81
CA VAL A 132 -5.70 -14.55 -25.13
C VAL A 132 -6.59 -15.40 -26.01
N THR A 133 -6.96 -16.58 -25.51
CA THR A 133 -7.87 -17.51 -26.20
C THR A 133 -9.33 -17.21 -25.87
N GLU A 134 -10.27 -17.78 -26.64
CA GLU A 134 -11.70 -17.66 -26.37
C GLU A 134 -12.08 -18.20 -24.98
N ASP A 135 -11.52 -19.33 -24.57
CA ASP A 135 -11.74 -19.90 -23.24
C ASP A 135 -11.29 -18.94 -22.12
N MET A 136 -10.13 -18.27 -22.31
CA MET A 136 -9.67 -17.24 -21.37
C MET A 136 -10.61 -16.04 -21.34
N MET A 137 -11.14 -15.62 -22.48
CA MET A 137 -12.13 -14.54 -22.57
C MET A 137 -13.40 -14.91 -21.82
N VAL A 138 -13.90 -16.14 -21.92
CA VAL A 138 -15.05 -16.61 -21.15
C VAL A 138 -14.79 -16.47 -19.64
N VAL A 139 -13.62 -16.87 -19.16
CA VAL A 139 -13.24 -16.72 -17.73
C VAL A 139 -13.18 -15.25 -17.32
N LEU A 140 -12.57 -14.41 -18.15
CA LEU A 140 -12.38 -12.99 -17.81
C LEU A 140 -13.67 -12.18 -17.85
N SER A 141 -14.60 -12.52 -18.79
CA SER A 141 -15.86 -11.80 -19.01
C SER A 141 -17.07 -12.37 -18.27
N SER A 142 -16.91 -13.50 -17.54
CA SER A 142 -17.98 -14.04 -16.72
C SER A 142 -18.47 -13.03 -15.67
N GLU A 143 -19.72 -13.11 -15.27
CA GLU A 143 -20.29 -12.26 -14.22
C GLU A 143 -19.50 -12.42 -12.91
N PHE A 144 -19.34 -11.30 -12.19
CA PHE A 144 -18.65 -11.29 -10.89
C PHE A 144 -19.58 -11.81 -9.79
N THR A 145 -18.99 -12.52 -8.84
CA THR A 145 -19.74 -13.22 -7.80
C THR A 145 -19.47 -12.63 -6.40
N THR A 146 -20.42 -12.86 -5.49
CA THR A 146 -20.27 -12.52 -4.06
C THR A 146 -19.01 -13.13 -3.45
N GLU A 147 -18.68 -14.38 -3.81
CA GLU A 147 -17.54 -15.09 -3.26
C GLU A 147 -16.20 -14.44 -3.70
N GLU A 148 -16.10 -13.96 -4.95
CA GLU A 148 -14.92 -13.25 -5.42
C GLU A 148 -14.66 -11.96 -4.62
N VAL A 149 -15.72 -11.22 -4.32
CA VAL A 149 -15.66 -10.00 -3.50
C VAL A 149 -15.18 -10.33 -2.09
N LYS A 150 -15.79 -11.34 -1.46
CA LYS A 150 -15.42 -11.79 -0.11
C LYS A 150 -13.98 -12.29 -0.05
N VAL A 151 -13.57 -13.15 -0.96
CA VAL A 151 -12.20 -13.67 -1.05
C VAL A 151 -11.20 -12.52 -1.24
N ALA A 152 -11.51 -11.55 -2.10
CA ALA A 152 -10.66 -10.39 -2.32
C ALA A 152 -10.43 -9.59 -1.04
N LEU A 153 -11.48 -9.32 -0.26
CA LEU A 153 -11.37 -8.61 1.01
C LEU A 153 -10.53 -9.40 2.03
N PHE A 154 -10.78 -10.70 2.21
CA PHE A 154 -10.10 -11.51 3.22
C PHE A 154 -8.64 -11.84 2.86
N GLN A 155 -8.25 -11.71 1.59
CA GLN A 155 -6.85 -11.74 1.16
C GLN A 155 -6.08 -10.46 1.48
N MET A 156 -6.74 -9.37 1.85
CA MET A 156 -6.06 -8.12 2.19
C MET A 156 -5.43 -8.18 3.57
N GLY A 157 -4.25 -7.61 3.70
CA GLY A 157 -3.62 -7.42 5.02
C GLY A 157 -4.45 -6.46 5.89
N PRO A 158 -4.92 -6.91 7.07
CA PRO A 158 -5.87 -6.16 7.91
C PRO A 158 -5.37 -4.78 8.33
N SER A 159 -4.08 -4.66 8.64
CA SER A 159 -3.45 -3.43 9.16
C SER A 159 -2.82 -2.52 8.08
N LYS A 160 -3.14 -2.72 6.80
CA LYS A 160 -2.66 -1.83 5.72
C LYS A 160 -3.25 -0.44 5.86
N ALA A 161 -2.53 0.56 5.33
CA ALA A 161 -2.97 1.95 5.39
C ALA A 161 -4.35 2.14 4.77
N PRO A 162 -5.26 2.86 5.45
CA PRO A 162 -6.57 3.20 4.91
C PRO A 162 -6.46 4.23 3.78
N GLY A 163 -7.56 4.44 3.09
CA GLY A 163 -7.77 5.54 2.15
C GLY A 163 -8.17 6.85 2.84
N PRO A 164 -8.73 7.80 2.08
CA PRO A 164 -9.26 9.06 2.60
C PRO A 164 -10.37 8.88 3.65
N ASP A 165 -11.15 7.81 3.56
CA ASP A 165 -12.21 7.43 4.50
C ASP A 165 -11.70 7.03 5.89
N GLY A 166 -10.40 6.78 6.04
CA GLY A 166 -9.79 6.34 7.28
C GLY A 166 -10.06 4.88 7.66
N MET A 167 -10.81 4.13 6.86
CA MET A 167 -11.20 2.74 7.12
C MET A 167 -10.16 1.77 6.54
N ASN A 168 -9.66 0.84 7.35
CA ASN A 168 -8.75 -0.20 6.91
C ASN A 168 -9.49 -1.52 6.60
N ALA A 169 -8.79 -2.50 6.01
CA ALA A 169 -9.39 -3.79 5.68
C ALA A 169 -9.89 -4.54 6.92
N LEU A 170 -9.24 -4.38 8.08
CA LEU A 170 -9.66 -5.00 9.34
C LEU A 170 -11.08 -4.61 9.74
N PHE A 171 -11.46 -3.32 9.51
CA PHE A 171 -12.81 -2.85 9.79
C PHE A 171 -13.85 -3.66 8.99
N TYR A 172 -13.68 -3.76 7.68
CA TYR A 172 -14.58 -4.52 6.82
C TYR A 172 -14.58 -6.03 7.12
N GLN A 173 -13.40 -6.61 7.41
CA GLN A 173 -13.28 -8.03 7.77
C GLN A 173 -14.00 -8.34 9.10
N LYS A 174 -13.84 -7.47 10.11
CA LYS A 174 -14.45 -7.67 11.45
C LYS A 174 -15.96 -7.50 11.42
N PHE A 175 -16.45 -6.52 10.67
CA PHE A 175 -17.88 -6.19 10.60
C PHE A 175 -18.56 -6.76 9.34
N TRP A 176 -17.95 -7.74 8.71
CA TRP A 176 -18.49 -8.38 7.50
C TRP A 176 -19.92 -8.91 7.67
N HIS A 177 -20.23 -9.46 8.85
CA HIS A 177 -21.56 -9.98 9.18
C HIS A 177 -22.66 -8.89 9.26
N ILE A 178 -22.28 -7.61 9.32
CA ILE A 178 -23.21 -6.48 9.35
C ILE A 178 -23.32 -5.83 7.98
N MET A 179 -22.18 -5.56 7.35
CA MET A 179 -22.12 -4.72 6.16
C MET A 179 -21.73 -5.48 4.87
N GLY A 180 -21.53 -6.79 4.98
CA GLY A 180 -21.05 -7.60 3.85
C GLY A 180 -21.97 -7.54 2.64
N ASP A 181 -23.27 -7.62 2.85
CA ASP A 181 -24.26 -7.59 1.77
C ASP A 181 -24.28 -6.24 1.04
N ASP A 182 -24.19 -5.13 1.77
CA ASP A 182 -24.12 -3.78 1.18
C ASP A 182 -22.82 -3.59 0.37
N VAL A 183 -21.68 -4.07 0.91
CA VAL A 183 -20.40 -4.04 0.20
C VAL A 183 -20.46 -4.87 -1.08
N VAL A 184 -20.99 -6.09 -1.01
CA VAL A 184 -21.15 -6.97 -2.18
C VAL A 184 -22.04 -6.32 -3.21
N PHE A 185 -23.19 -5.80 -2.81
CA PHE A 185 -24.12 -5.14 -3.72
C PHE A 185 -23.45 -3.98 -4.46
N ALA A 186 -22.77 -3.08 -3.74
CA ALA A 186 -22.06 -1.96 -4.32
C ALA A 186 -20.92 -2.41 -5.27
N MET A 187 -20.19 -3.47 -4.89
CA MET A 187 -19.08 -3.99 -5.70
C MET A 187 -19.57 -4.66 -6.98
N LEU A 188 -20.62 -5.49 -6.91
CA LEU A 188 -21.18 -6.15 -8.08
C LEU A 188 -21.85 -5.15 -9.03
N ALA A 189 -22.51 -4.12 -8.50
CA ALA A 189 -23.05 -3.03 -9.30
C ALA A 189 -21.97 -2.32 -10.13
N PHE A 190 -20.78 -2.09 -9.53
CA PHE A 190 -19.66 -1.54 -10.27
C PHE A 190 -19.04 -2.54 -11.25
N LEU A 191 -18.70 -3.75 -10.79
CA LEU A 191 -17.97 -4.74 -11.59
C LEU A 191 -18.76 -5.22 -12.81
N ASN A 192 -20.09 -5.33 -12.70
CA ASN A 192 -20.93 -5.79 -13.80
C ASN A 192 -21.49 -4.65 -14.67
N ASN A 193 -21.64 -3.42 -14.13
CA ASN A 193 -22.27 -2.30 -14.84
C ASN A 193 -21.33 -1.12 -15.13
N GLY A 194 -20.11 -1.11 -14.55
CA GLY A 194 -19.12 -0.06 -14.77
C GLY A 194 -19.34 1.27 -14.01
N ASN A 195 -20.38 1.37 -13.20
CA ASN A 195 -20.75 2.62 -12.50
C ASN A 195 -20.02 2.76 -11.16
N MET A 196 -18.98 3.57 -11.09
CA MET A 196 -18.27 3.89 -9.86
C MET A 196 -18.62 5.30 -9.35
N LEU A 197 -18.91 5.39 -8.06
CA LEU A 197 -19.06 6.68 -7.40
C LEU A 197 -17.70 7.41 -7.37
N PRO A 198 -17.62 8.70 -7.75
CA PRO A 198 -16.36 9.47 -7.76
C PRO A 198 -15.63 9.46 -6.43
N GLU A 199 -16.36 9.46 -5.31
CA GLU A 199 -15.82 9.46 -3.96
C GLU A 199 -15.02 8.19 -3.65
N ILE A 200 -15.38 7.04 -4.24
CA ILE A 200 -14.66 5.78 -4.08
C ILE A 200 -13.30 5.85 -4.79
N ASN A 201 -13.24 6.54 -5.93
CA ASN A 201 -12.00 6.73 -6.69
C ASN A 201 -11.07 7.81 -6.08
N HIS A 202 -11.58 8.63 -5.16
CA HIS A 202 -10.76 9.65 -4.52
C HIS A 202 -9.61 9.02 -3.73
N THR A 203 -8.39 9.50 -3.97
CA THR A 203 -7.16 8.88 -3.46
C THR A 203 -6.18 9.93 -2.96
N ASN A 204 -5.65 9.74 -1.76
CA ASN A 204 -4.57 10.55 -1.24
C ASN A 204 -3.22 10.01 -1.74
N ILE A 205 -2.42 10.87 -2.37
CA ILE A 205 -1.05 10.54 -2.75
C ILE A 205 -0.10 10.96 -1.64
N VAL A 206 0.65 10.00 -1.08
CA VAL A 206 1.67 10.23 -0.06
C VAL A 206 3.04 10.08 -0.66
N LEU A 207 3.93 11.04 -0.40
CA LEU A 207 5.29 11.08 -0.92
C LEU A 207 6.26 10.45 0.07
N ILE A 208 6.98 9.39 -0.37
CA ILE A 208 7.98 8.71 0.46
C ILE A 208 9.37 8.94 -0.15
N PRO A 209 10.34 9.49 0.61
CA PRO A 209 11.69 9.72 0.11
C PRO A 209 12.38 8.43 -0.35
N LYS A 210 12.95 8.44 -1.56
CA LYS A 210 13.84 7.37 -2.10
C LYS A 210 15.27 7.52 -1.57
N VAL A 211 15.68 8.76 -1.29
CA VAL A 211 17.04 9.14 -0.89
C VAL A 211 17.03 9.78 0.50
N LYS A 212 18.20 9.87 1.14
CA LYS A 212 18.32 10.44 2.50
C LYS A 212 17.98 11.94 2.55
N VAL A 213 18.34 12.68 1.50
CA VAL A 213 18.08 14.13 1.38
C VAL A 213 17.44 14.39 0.02
N PRO A 214 16.10 14.30 -0.07
CA PRO A 214 15.37 14.54 -1.31
C PRO A 214 15.39 16.04 -1.64
N LYS A 215 15.60 16.38 -2.91
CA LYS A 215 15.66 17.76 -3.40
C LYS A 215 14.67 18.03 -4.53
N LYS A 216 14.22 16.99 -5.22
CA LYS A 216 13.32 17.08 -6.40
C LYS A 216 12.14 16.14 -6.21
N MET A 217 11.04 16.41 -6.89
CA MET A 217 9.87 15.50 -6.87
C MET A 217 10.21 14.07 -7.30
N SER A 218 11.13 13.90 -8.25
CA SER A 218 11.61 12.58 -8.67
C SER A 218 12.32 11.77 -7.58
N ASP A 219 12.79 12.42 -6.51
CA ASP A 219 13.42 11.75 -5.35
C ASP A 219 12.41 11.11 -4.41
N PHE A 220 11.12 11.29 -4.65
CA PHE A 220 10.03 10.68 -3.89
C PHE A 220 9.36 9.56 -4.67
N ARG A 221 8.77 8.61 -3.94
CA ARG A 221 7.82 7.63 -4.46
C ARG A 221 6.42 8.10 -4.14
N PRO A 222 5.55 8.30 -5.13
CA PRO A 222 4.13 8.46 -4.86
C PRO A 222 3.55 7.13 -4.41
N ILE A 223 2.78 7.14 -3.33
CA ILE A 223 2.03 5.98 -2.85
C ILE A 223 0.57 6.40 -2.76
N SER A 224 -0.26 5.76 -3.56
CA SER A 224 -1.71 5.98 -3.56
C SER A 224 -2.36 5.27 -2.37
N LEU A 225 -3.05 6.03 -1.54
CA LEU A 225 -3.83 5.55 -0.41
C LEU A 225 -5.31 5.53 -0.81
N CYS A 226 -5.70 4.51 -1.57
CA CYS A 226 -7.08 4.30 -2.01
C CYS A 226 -7.95 3.76 -0.88
N ASN A 227 -9.26 3.97 -0.96
CA ASN A 227 -10.25 3.34 -0.11
C ASN A 227 -10.22 1.81 -0.23
N VAL A 228 -10.63 1.10 0.82
CA VAL A 228 -10.65 -0.36 0.82
C VAL A 228 -11.63 -0.89 -0.25
N ILE A 229 -12.75 -0.23 -0.43
CA ILE A 229 -13.73 -0.53 -1.47
C ILE A 229 -13.07 -0.55 -2.86
N TYR A 230 -12.32 0.49 -3.21
CA TYR A 230 -11.53 0.54 -4.44
C TYR A 230 -10.53 -0.62 -4.55
N LYS A 231 -9.84 -0.92 -3.46
CA LYS A 231 -8.87 -2.03 -3.41
C LYS A 231 -9.52 -3.40 -3.61
N ILE A 232 -10.77 -3.61 -3.12
CA ILE A 232 -11.51 -4.85 -3.34
C ILE A 232 -11.76 -5.05 -4.83
N ILE A 233 -12.25 -4.03 -5.53
CA ILE A 233 -12.51 -4.08 -6.98
C ILE A 233 -11.27 -4.56 -7.73
N PHE A 234 -10.15 -3.85 -7.56
CA PHE A 234 -8.91 -4.19 -8.25
C PHE A 234 -8.34 -5.54 -7.83
N LYS A 235 -8.61 -5.97 -6.60
CA LYS A 235 -8.19 -7.28 -6.12
C LYS A 235 -8.99 -8.41 -6.77
N VAL A 236 -10.29 -8.22 -6.99
CA VAL A 236 -11.16 -9.15 -7.73
C VAL A 236 -10.65 -9.29 -9.17
N LEU A 237 -10.46 -8.15 -9.87
CA LEU A 237 -9.93 -8.15 -11.24
C LEU A 237 -8.56 -8.82 -11.31
N ALA A 238 -7.65 -8.51 -10.38
CA ALA A 238 -6.33 -9.12 -10.32
C ALA A 238 -6.40 -10.64 -10.04
N ASN A 239 -7.34 -11.10 -9.24
CA ASN A 239 -7.52 -12.53 -8.97
C ASN A 239 -7.99 -13.28 -10.21
N ARG A 240 -8.90 -12.70 -11.01
CA ARG A 240 -9.30 -13.28 -12.31
C ARG A 240 -8.14 -13.28 -13.29
N LEU A 241 -7.46 -12.15 -13.46
CA LEU A 241 -6.33 -12.06 -14.37
C LEU A 241 -5.24 -13.08 -14.05
N LYS A 242 -5.01 -13.38 -12.78
CA LYS A 242 -4.02 -14.39 -12.35
C LYS A 242 -4.28 -15.79 -12.91
N GLN A 243 -5.53 -16.13 -13.20
CA GLN A 243 -5.88 -17.45 -13.73
C GLN A 243 -5.32 -17.64 -15.15
N VAL A 244 -5.27 -16.58 -15.94
CA VAL A 244 -4.79 -16.62 -17.33
C VAL A 244 -3.35 -16.10 -17.48
N LEU A 245 -2.81 -15.44 -16.45
CA LEU A 245 -1.53 -14.73 -16.53
C LEU A 245 -0.36 -15.61 -16.94
N LEU A 246 -0.30 -16.85 -16.48
CA LEU A 246 0.76 -17.82 -16.84
C LEU A 246 0.84 -18.11 -18.33
N HIS A 247 -0.27 -18.02 -19.04
CA HIS A 247 -0.37 -18.34 -20.45
C HIS A 247 -0.07 -17.14 -21.35
N ILE A 248 -0.42 -15.92 -20.89
CA ILE A 248 -0.26 -14.70 -21.68
C ILE A 248 1.10 -14.03 -21.47
N ILE A 249 1.72 -14.20 -20.29
CA ILE A 249 3.02 -13.59 -19.98
C ILE A 249 4.18 -14.47 -20.43
N SER A 250 5.21 -13.83 -21.02
CA SER A 250 6.43 -14.51 -21.45
C SER A 250 7.05 -15.37 -20.34
N PRO A 251 7.57 -16.56 -20.65
CA PRO A 251 8.30 -17.40 -19.68
C PRO A 251 9.46 -16.69 -18.99
N THR A 252 10.07 -15.70 -19.65
CA THR A 252 11.19 -14.92 -19.11
C THR A 252 10.78 -13.87 -18.08
N GLN A 253 9.48 -13.52 -17.99
CA GLN A 253 8.97 -12.59 -17.00
C GLN A 253 8.69 -13.31 -15.69
N SER A 254 9.41 -13.01 -14.61
CA SER A 254 9.21 -13.62 -13.30
C SER A 254 8.44 -12.73 -12.32
N ALA A 255 8.58 -11.41 -12.41
CA ALA A 255 7.92 -10.51 -11.48
C ALA A 255 6.39 -10.58 -11.59
N PHE A 256 5.72 -10.65 -10.43
CA PHE A 256 4.25 -10.71 -10.26
C PHE A 256 3.55 -11.93 -10.85
N VAL A 257 4.27 -12.91 -11.35
CA VAL A 257 3.72 -14.16 -11.87
C VAL A 257 3.84 -15.26 -10.83
N LEU A 258 2.72 -15.89 -10.48
CA LEU A 258 2.67 -16.92 -9.43
C LEU A 258 3.58 -18.12 -9.82
N GLY A 259 4.36 -18.61 -8.85
CA GLY A 259 5.25 -19.76 -9.03
C GLY A 259 6.57 -19.46 -9.73
N ARG A 260 6.83 -18.21 -10.16
CA ARG A 260 8.12 -17.79 -10.73
C ARG A 260 8.94 -17.00 -9.71
N LEU A 261 10.25 -17.27 -9.66
CA LEU A 261 11.17 -16.63 -8.72
C LEU A 261 12.01 -15.56 -9.45
N ILE A 262 12.19 -14.40 -8.83
CA ILE A 262 13.09 -13.34 -9.32
C ILE A 262 14.55 -13.84 -9.40
N THR A 263 14.92 -14.78 -8.52
CA THR A 263 16.24 -15.41 -8.50
C THR A 263 16.55 -16.15 -9.79
N ASP A 264 15.55 -16.72 -10.47
CA ASP A 264 15.75 -17.44 -11.74
C ASP A 264 16.27 -16.51 -12.83
N ASN A 265 15.71 -15.28 -12.91
CA ASN A 265 16.21 -14.27 -13.85
C ASN A 265 17.63 -13.80 -13.51
N ALA A 266 17.96 -13.73 -12.24
CA ALA A 266 19.31 -13.37 -11.80
C ALA A 266 20.32 -14.47 -12.19
N LEU A 267 19.94 -15.74 -12.03
CA LEU A 267 20.78 -16.89 -12.44
C LEU A 267 20.98 -16.92 -13.95
N VAL A 268 19.91 -16.76 -14.74
CA VAL A 268 20.00 -16.70 -16.21
C VAL A 268 20.91 -15.56 -16.67
N ALA A 269 20.78 -14.38 -16.05
CA ALA A 269 21.66 -13.24 -16.36
C ALA A 269 23.13 -13.56 -16.01
N TYR A 270 23.37 -14.17 -14.85
CA TYR A 270 24.71 -14.59 -14.42
C TYR A 270 25.33 -15.60 -15.37
N GLU A 271 24.62 -16.66 -15.73
CA GLU A 271 25.09 -17.70 -16.66
C GLU A 271 25.36 -17.12 -18.05
N THR A 272 24.48 -16.24 -18.53
CA THR A 272 24.66 -15.57 -19.82
C THR A 272 25.93 -14.72 -19.82
N LEU A 273 26.14 -13.88 -18.82
CA LEU A 273 27.33 -13.04 -18.69
C LEU A 273 28.60 -13.87 -18.50
N HIS A 274 28.53 -14.95 -17.71
CA HIS A 274 29.65 -15.87 -17.54
C HIS A 274 30.04 -16.56 -18.85
N THR A 275 29.06 -17.03 -19.63
CA THR A 275 29.28 -17.64 -20.94
C THR A 275 29.88 -16.63 -21.94
N MET A 276 29.40 -15.39 -21.94
CA MET A 276 29.95 -14.32 -22.75
C MET A 276 31.40 -14.02 -22.38
N HIS A 277 31.73 -13.99 -21.09
CA HIS A 277 33.10 -13.73 -20.60
C HIS A 277 34.05 -14.90 -20.90
N ALA A 278 33.56 -16.14 -20.79
CA ALA A 278 34.35 -17.34 -21.08
C ALA A 278 34.63 -17.54 -22.57
N ARG A 279 33.88 -16.87 -23.46
CA ARG A 279 34.02 -17.01 -24.92
C ARG A 279 35.22 -16.24 -25.44
N LYS A 280 36.39 -16.85 -25.42
CA LYS A 280 37.67 -16.21 -25.80
C LYS A 280 38.00 -16.24 -27.29
N LYS A 281 37.22 -16.95 -28.13
CA LYS A 281 37.49 -17.12 -29.58
C LYS A 281 36.24 -16.86 -30.40
N GLY A 282 36.40 -16.10 -31.48
CA GLY A 282 35.34 -15.80 -32.45
C GLY A 282 35.51 -14.40 -33.06
N LYS A 283 35.03 -14.24 -34.33
CA LYS A 283 35.04 -12.95 -35.02
C LYS A 283 33.85 -12.04 -34.68
N LYS A 284 32.82 -12.57 -33.98
CA LYS A 284 31.61 -11.82 -33.58
C LYS A 284 31.70 -11.48 -32.12
N GLY A 285 31.66 -10.19 -31.80
CA GLY A 285 31.47 -9.71 -30.42
C GLY A 285 30.06 -9.94 -29.96
N THR A 286 29.87 -10.06 -28.62
CA THR A 286 28.56 -10.16 -27.96
C THR A 286 28.42 -8.98 -27.04
N LEU A 287 27.22 -8.38 -26.98
CA LEU A 287 26.88 -7.25 -26.13
C LEU A 287 25.67 -7.64 -25.26
N ALA A 288 25.73 -7.36 -23.96
CA ALA A 288 24.59 -7.42 -23.08
C ALA A 288 24.11 -5.99 -22.77
N LEU A 289 22.86 -5.68 -23.12
CA LEU A 289 22.22 -4.40 -22.85
C LEU A 289 21.21 -4.55 -21.74
N LYS A 290 21.40 -3.80 -20.64
CA LYS A 290 20.41 -3.68 -19.59
C LYS A 290 19.57 -2.43 -19.84
N LEU A 291 18.27 -2.61 -20.05
CA LEU A 291 17.29 -1.53 -20.15
C LEU A 291 16.59 -1.37 -18.81
N ASP A 292 16.49 -0.13 -18.32
CA ASP A 292 15.78 0.23 -17.11
C ASP A 292 14.82 1.38 -17.43
N ILE A 293 13.51 1.08 -17.38
CA ILE A 293 12.47 2.09 -17.64
C ILE A 293 12.16 2.78 -16.33
N ASN A 294 12.63 4.02 -16.20
CA ASN A 294 12.36 4.83 -15.02
C ASN A 294 10.85 5.10 -14.89
N LYS A 295 10.28 4.78 -13.74
CA LYS A 295 8.84 4.94 -13.44
C LYS A 295 7.93 4.22 -14.47
N ALA A 296 8.30 3.03 -14.89
CA ALA A 296 7.55 2.26 -15.88
C ALA A 296 6.04 2.17 -15.56
N TYR A 297 5.68 1.99 -14.29
CA TYR A 297 4.28 1.91 -13.85
C TYR A 297 3.53 3.25 -14.03
N ASP A 298 4.20 4.38 -13.73
CA ASP A 298 3.61 5.71 -13.81
C ASP A 298 3.42 6.20 -15.27
N HIS A 299 4.07 5.52 -16.23
CA HIS A 299 4.00 5.83 -17.66
C HIS A 299 3.08 4.89 -18.46
N VAL A 300 2.39 3.95 -17.79
CA VAL A 300 1.37 3.13 -18.45
C VAL A 300 0.13 3.99 -18.68
N GLU A 301 -0.29 4.11 -19.91
CA GLU A 301 -1.56 4.73 -20.30
C GLU A 301 -2.68 3.70 -20.16
N TRP A 302 -3.77 4.12 -19.54
CA TRP A 302 -4.92 3.27 -19.19
C TRP A 302 -6.07 3.46 -20.17
#